data_ba9472e10aa20ee51d6f7122424729e0
#
_entry.id   ba9472e10aa20ee51d6f7122424729e0
#
_cell.length_a   1.000
_cell.length_b   1.000
_cell.length_c   1.000
_cell.angle_alpha   90.00
_cell.angle_beta   90.00
_cell.angle_gamma   90.00
#
_symmetry.space_group_name_H-M   'P 1'
#
loop_
_entity.id
_entity.type
_entity.pdbx_description
1 polymer ?
#
loop_
_entity_poly.entity_id
_entity_poly.type
_entity_poly.pdbx_seq_one_letter_code
_entity_poly.pdbx_strand_id
1 'polypeptide(L)'
;MVVIVTPLNWSVGWMLILLGFLSGALIGIGFHRDGFLGGYASLRRRMLRLGHIACVALGVINILYSFAPAGSSLTSILFIVGGVTMPSVCCLCAWRERWRVLFPLPVIALVTAVAFTLVRGVS
;
A
#
# COMPACT_ATOMS: atom_id res chain seq x y z
N MET A 1 -9.23 -21.42 20.59
CA MET A 1 -9.11 -19.95 20.45
C MET A 1 -9.77 -19.55 19.14
N VAL A 2 -10.81 -18.74 19.21
CA VAL A 2 -11.46 -18.22 17.98
C VAL A 2 -10.68 -16.99 17.55
N VAL A 3 -9.99 -17.07 16.41
CA VAL A 3 -9.37 -15.90 15.81
C VAL A 3 -10.46 -15.14 15.06
N ILE A 4 -10.83 -13.99 15.58
CA ILE A 4 -11.78 -13.10 14.89
C ILE A 4 -11.00 -12.35 13.82
N VAL A 5 -11.14 -12.79 12.58
CA VAL A 5 -10.53 -12.12 11.44
C VAL A 5 -11.40 -10.93 11.04
N THR A 6 -10.81 -9.76 10.87
CA THR A 6 -11.51 -8.62 10.27
C THR A 6 -11.61 -8.85 8.75
N PRO A 7 -12.78 -9.27 8.23
CA PRO A 7 -12.88 -9.77 6.85
C PRO A 7 -12.54 -8.71 5.82
N LEU A 8 -12.76 -7.45 6.15
CA LEU A 8 -12.48 -6.34 5.24
C LEU A 8 -10.96 -6.15 5.02
N ASN A 9 -10.16 -6.14 6.09
CA ASN A 9 -8.70 -6.04 5.97
C ASN A 9 -8.10 -7.27 5.27
N TRP A 10 -8.64 -8.45 5.52
CA TRP A 10 -8.26 -9.68 4.83
C TRP A 10 -8.46 -9.53 3.31
N SER A 11 -9.68 -9.17 2.90
CA SER A 11 -10.03 -9.06 1.48
C SER A 11 -9.21 -7.96 0.78
N VAL A 12 -9.14 -6.78 1.40
CA VAL A 12 -8.36 -5.65 0.86
C VAL A 12 -6.88 -6.01 0.76
N GLY A 13 -6.33 -6.69 1.76
CA GLY A 13 -4.94 -7.14 1.76
C GLY A 13 -4.62 -8.05 0.58
N TRP A 14 -5.42 -9.08 0.34
CA TRP A 14 -5.22 -9.99 -0.78
C TRP A 14 -5.45 -9.32 -2.14
N MET A 15 -6.41 -8.41 -2.23
CA MET A 15 -6.61 -7.62 -3.46
C MET A 15 -5.39 -6.73 -3.77
N LEU A 16 -4.81 -6.08 -2.76
CA LEU A 16 -3.59 -5.28 -2.93
C LEU A 16 -2.41 -6.14 -3.37
N ILE A 17 -2.23 -7.32 -2.81
CA ILE A 17 -1.16 -8.26 -3.22
C ILE A 17 -1.36 -8.69 -4.66
N LEU A 18 -2.59 -9.04 -5.05
CA LEU A 18 -2.91 -9.41 -6.43
C LEU A 18 -2.58 -8.26 -7.40
N LEU A 19 -3.04 -7.05 -7.10
CA LEU A 19 -2.73 -5.87 -7.90
C LEU A 19 -1.23 -5.59 -7.94
N GLY A 20 -0.53 -5.80 -6.83
CA GLY A 20 0.92 -5.69 -6.76
C GLY A 20 1.60 -6.66 -7.72
N PHE A 21 1.23 -7.94 -7.71
CA PHE A 21 1.80 -8.94 -8.61
C PHE A 21 1.50 -8.64 -10.08
N LEU A 22 0.26 -8.27 -10.40
CA LEU A 22 -0.12 -7.93 -11.77
C LEU A 22 0.62 -6.68 -12.27
N SER A 23 0.69 -5.63 -11.46
CA SER A 23 1.45 -4.42 -11.81
C SER A 23 2.95 -4.70 -11.94
N GLY A 24 3.50 -5.52 -11.06
CA GLY A 24 4.91 -5.95 -11.14
C GLY A 24 5.23 -6.72 -12.41
N ALA A 25 4.35 -7.62 -12.83
CA ALA A 25 4.48 -8.36 -14.09
C ALA A 25 4.46 -7.41 -15.31
N LEU A 26 3.50 -6.48 -15.33
CA LEU A 26 3.40 -5.49 -16.41
C LEU A 26 4.63 -4.58 -16.48
N ILE A 27 5.10 -4.07 -15.34
CA ILE A 27 6.29 -3.25 -15.25
C ILE A 27 7.53 -4.06 -15.67
N GLY A 28 7.63 -5.31 -15.23
CA GLY A 28 8.72 -6.22 -15.58
C GLY A 28 8.84 -6.47 -17.08
N ILE A 29 7.73 -6.67 -17.77
CA ILE A 29 7.69 -6.79 -19.24
C ILE A 29 8.25 -5.52 -19.90
N GLY A 30 7.89 -4.34 -19.41
CA GLY A 30 8.37 -3.07 -19.94
C GLY A 30 9.86 -2.83 -19.71
N PHE A 31 10.45 -3.43 -18.67
CA PHE A 31 11.86 -3.24 -18.30
C PHE A 31 12.86 -3.84 -19.31
N HIS A 32 12.42 -4.68 -20.23
CA HIS A 32 13.24 -5.14 -21.35
C HIS A 32 13.61 -4.02 -22.34
N ARG A 33 12.95 -2.89 -22.28
CA ARG A 33 13.22 -1.70 -23.10
C ARG A 33 13.90 -0.64 -22.26
N ASP A 34 15.13 -0.26 -22.59
CA ASP A 34 15.90 0.73 -21.84
C ASP A 34 15.22 2.10 -21.77
N GLY A 35 14.51 2.51 -22.83
CA GLY A 35 13.76 3.77 -22.90
C GLY A 35 12.35 3.72 -22.32
N PHE A 36 11.90 2.58 -21.75
CA PHE A 36 10.56 2.44 -21.20
C PHE A 36 10.29 3.48 -20.12
N LEU A 37 9.23 4.27 -20.30
CA LEU A 37 8.80 5.34 -19.39
C LEU A 37 9.90 6.37 -19.05
N GLY A 38 10.80 6.65 -19.99
CA GLY A 38 11.86 7.64 -19.83
C GLY A 38 13.16 7.09 -19.24
N GLY A 39 13.33 5.78 -19.16
CA GLY A 39 14.54 5.12 -18.70
C GLY A 39 14.55 4.78 -17.20
N TYR A 40 15.58 4.03 -16.78
CA TYR A 40 15.69 3.49 -15.42
C TYR A 40 15.66 4.56 -14.31
N ALA A 41 16.32 5.69 -14.53
CA ALA A 41 16.41 6.78 -13.55
C ALA A 41 15.21 7.74 -13.59
N SER A 42 14.26 7.56 -14.51
CA SER A 42 13.11 8.46 -14.61
C SER A 42 12.22 8.41 -13.37
N LEU A 43 11.59 9.54 -13.05
CA LEU A 43 10.64 9.64 -11.95
C LEU A 43 9.47 8.66 -12.14
N ARG A 44 8.97 8.49 -13.35
CA ARG A 44 7.88 7.58 -13.68
C ARG A 44 8.20 6.14 -13.29
N ARG A 45 9.34 5.61 -13.74
CA ARG A 45 9.76 4.25 -13.40
C ARG A 45 9.94 4.07 -11.91
N ARG A 46 10.53 5.06 -11.24
CA ARG A 46 10.74 5.04 -9.78
C ARG A 46 9.42 5.02 -9.03
N MET A 47 8.47 5.88 -9.42
CA MET A 47 7.16 5.95 -8.77
C MET A 47 6.32 4.69 -9.01
N LEU A 48 6.35 4.12 -10.20
CA LEU A 48 5.65 2.86 -10.49
C LEU A 48 6.22 1.69 -9.70
N ARG A 49 7.54 1.59 -9.57
CA ARG A 49 8.18 0.58 -8.71
C ARG A 49 7.79 0.76 -7.25
N LEU A 50 7.80 2.00 -6.76
CA LEU A 50 7.39 2.30 -5.39
C LEU A 50 5.93 1.93 -5.15
N GLY A 51 5.04 2.25 -6.09
CA GLY A 51 3.62 1.90 -6.03
C GLY A 51 3.39 0.39 -6.02
N HIS A 52 4.11 -0.36 -6.86
CA HIS A 52 4.07 -1.82 -6.89
C HIS A 52 4.51 -2.42 -5.53
N ILE A 53 5.64 -1.97 -5.00
CA ILE A 53 6.14 -2.42 -3.71
C ILE A 53 5.16 -2.06 -2.59
N ALA A 54 4.60 -0.86 -2.62
CA ALA A 54 3.61 -0.42 -1.64
C ALA A 54 2.34 -1.28 -1.68
N CYS A 55 1.85 -1.67 -2.85
CA CYS A 55 0.73 -2.60 -2.97
C CYS A 55 0.97 -3.89 -2.22
N VAL A 56 2.10 -4.55 -2.47
CA VAL A 56 2.41 -5.84 -1.84
C VAL A 56 2.63 -5.66 -0.33
N ALA A 57 3.47 -4.71 0.06
CA ALA A 57 3.81 -4.50 1.47
C ALA A 57 2.58 -4.11 2.31
N LEU A 58 1.76 -3.18 1.83
CA LEU A 58 0.57 -2.73 2.55
C LEU A 58 -0.56 -3.76 2.48
N GLY A 59 -0.59 -4.59 1.43
CA GLY A 59 -1.46 -5.76 1.39
C GLY A 59 -1.12 -6.75 2.50
N VAL A 60 0.15 -7.08 2.68
CA VAL A 60 0.62 -7.94 3.78
C VAL A 60 0.28 -7.33 5.14
N ILE A 61 0.50 -6.03 5.34
CA ILE A 61 0.18 -5.34 6.59
C ILE A 61 -1.33 -5.43 6.90
N ASN A 62 -2.19 -5.23 5.91
CA ASN A 62 -3.65 -5.38 6.08
C ASN A 62 -4.02 -6.82 6.48
N ILE A 63 -3.42 -7.84 5.86
CA ILE A 63 -3.66 -9.23 6.23
C ILE A 63 -3.19 -9.49 7.67
N LEU A 64 -2.00 -9.05 8.04
CA LEU A 64 -1.49 -9.21 9.41
C LEU A 64 -2.42 -8.53 10.42
N TYR A 65 -2.87 -7.31 10.11
CA TYR A 65 -3.81 -6.60 10.98
C TYR A 65 -5.16 -7.32 11.12
N SER A 66 -5.58 -8.07 10.08
CA SER A 66 -6.84 -8.83 10.15
C SER A 66 -6.88 -9.87 11.28
N PHE A 67 -5.72 -10.30 11.73
CA PHE A 67 -5.57 -11.23 12.85
C PHE A 67 -5.35 -10.56 14.21
N ALA A 68 -5.36 -9.23 14.26
CA ALA A 68 -5.10 -8.50 15.52
C ALA A 68 -6.23 -8.74 16.54
N PRO A 69 -5.92 -9.23 17.75
CA PRO A 69 -6.96 -9.62 18.72
C PRO A 69 -7.75 -8.43 19.28
N ALA A 70 -7.18 -7.24 19.29
CA ALA A 70 -7.80 -6.00 19.81
C ALA A 70 -8.02 -4.96 18.72
N GLY A 71 -8.38 -5.41 17.51
CA GLY A 71 -8.60 -4.53 16.36
C GLY A 71 -9.74 -3.54 16.60
N SER A 72 -9.55 -2.27 16.22
CA SER A 72 -10.60 -1.27 16.19
C SER A 72 -11.01 -0.93 14.76
N SER A 73 -12.26 -0.54 14.60
CA SER A 73 -12.79 -0.11 13.30
C SER A 73 -12.02 1.08 12.73
N LEU A 74 -11.62 2.03 13.58
CA LEU A 74 -10.84 3.19 13.16
C LEU A 74 -9.47 2.78 12.62
N THR A 75 -8.74 1.94 13.36
CA THR A 75 -7.41 1.45 12.93
C THR A 75 -7.51 0.63 11.65
N SER A 76 -8.54 -0.21 11.53
CA SER A 76 -8.84 -0.98 10.33
C SER A 76 -9.02 -0.06 9.11
N ILE A 77 -9.85 0.97 9.24
CA ILE A 77 -10.10 1.94 8.17
C ILE A 77 -8.80 2.68 7.79
N LEU A 78 -8.00 3.09 8.78
CA LEU A 78 -6.74 3.79 8.53
C LEU A 78 -5.74 2.92 7.74
N PHE A 79 -5.62 1.63 8.06
CA PHE A 79 -4.78 0.71 7.28
C PHE A 79 -5.30 0.51 5.86
N ILE A 80 -6.61 0.42 5.67
CA ILE A 80 -7.22 0.29 4.36
C ILE A 80 -7.01 1.56 3.54
N VAL A 81 -7.31 2.72 4.11
CA VAL A 81 -7.13 4.02 3.46
C VAL A 81 -5.67 4.22 3.06
N GLY A 82 -4.73 3.99 3.98
CA GLY A 82 -3.30 4.09 3.68
C GLY A 82 -2.84 3.08 2.62
N GLY A 83 -3.33 1.84 2.73
CA GLY A 83 -3.00 0.77 1.80
C GLY A 83 -3.47 1.02 0.36
N VAL A 84 -4.62 1.65 0.19
CA VAL A 84 -5.17 1.99 -1.13
C VAL A 84 -4.61 3.31 -1.66
N THR A 85 -4.49 4.32 -0.81
CA THR A 85 -4.07 5.66 -1.24
C THR A 85 -2.59 5.75 -1.56
N MET A 86 -1.72 5.03 -0.84
CA MET A 86 -0.27 5.10 -1.09
C MET A 86 0.12 4.66 -2.51
N PRO A 87 -0.28 3.45 -2.98
CA PRO A 87 -0.01 3.07 -4.37
C PRO A 87 -0.68 3.99 -5.39
N SER A 88 -1.89 4.46 -5.07
CA SER A 88 -2.64 5.38 -5.95
C SER A 88 -1.90 6.70 -6.14
N VAL A 89 -1.38 7.29 -5.05
CA VAL A 89 -0.57 8.52 -5.12
C VAL A 89 0.73 8.27 -5.90
N CYS A 90 1.38 7.13 -5.72
CA CYS A 90 2.55 6.77 -6.52
C CYS A 90 2.24 6.72 -8.02
N CYS A 91 1.12 6.11 -8.41
CA CYS A 91 0.68 6.07 -9.80
C CYS A 91 0.37 7.46 -10.34
N LEU A 92 -0.33 8.30 -9.58
CA LEU A 92 -0.62 9.68 -9.97
C LEU A 92 0.68 10.50 -10.16
N CYS A 93 1.65 10.32 -9.27
CA CYS A 93 2.96 10.97 -9.38
C CYS A 93 3.76 10.52 -10.61
N ALA A 94 3.58 9.25 -11.03
CA ALA A 94 4.19 8.74 -12.24
C ALA A 94 3.68 9.47 -13.50
N TRP A 95 2.43 9.90 -13.50
CA TRP A 95 1.85 10.67 -14.61
C TRP A 95 2.12 12.16 -14.50
N ARG A 96 1.96 12.75 -13.29
CA ARG A 96 2.17 14.18 -13.04
C ARG A 96 2.82 14.38 -11.66
N GLU A 97 4.02 14.88 -11.66
CA GLU A 97 4.83 15.12 -10.46
C GLU A 97 4.13 16.00 -9.40
N ARG A 98 3.26 16.91 -9.82
CA ARG A 98 2.51 17.79 -8.91
C ARG A 98 1.67 17.05 -7.87
N TRP A 99 1.26 15.80 -8.12
CA TRP A 99 0.46 15.00 -7.21
C TRP A 99 1.23 14.51 -5.98
N ARG A 100 2.53 14.73 -5.93
CA ARG A 100 3.34 14.41 -4.73
C ARG A 100 2.86 15.13 -3.47
N VAL A 101 2.12 16.24 -3.60
CA VAL A 101 1.50 16.94 -2.46
C VAL A 101 0.47 16.08 -1.71
N LEU A 102 0.01 14.98 -2.31
CA LEU A 102 -0.92 14.04 -1.69
C LEU A 102 -0.24 12.96 -0.81
N PHE A 103 1.08 12.83 -0.86
CA PHE A 103 1.79 11.84 -0.03
C PHE A 103 1.56 11.97 1.47
N PRO A 104 1.39 13.15 2.07
CA PRO A 104 1.05 13.25 3.49
C PRO A 104 -0.22 12.49 3.88
N LEU A 105 -1.20 12.37 2.99
CA LEU A 105 -2.46 11.68 3.28
C LEU A 105 -2.25 10.20 3.66
N PRO A 106 -1.67 9.33 2.81
CA PRO A 106 -1.44 7.94 3.19
C PRO A 106 -0.41 7.80 4.31
N VAL A 107 0.59 8.66 4.37
CA VAL A 107 1.62 8.61 5.41
C VAL A 107 1.00 8.87 6.78
N ILE A 108 0.20 9.91 6.94
CA ILE A 108 -0.47 10.22 8.20
C ILE A 108 -1.43 9.09 8.59
N ALA A 109 -2.21 8.57 7.65
CA ALA A 109 -3.12 7.45 7.92
C ALA A 109 -2.37 6.21 8.43
N LEU A 110 -1.28 5.82 7.78
CA LEU A 110 -0.50 4.64 8.15
C LEU A 110 0.26 4.83 9.47
N VAL A 111 0.89 5.98 9.68
CA VAL A 111 1.59 6.27 10.93
C VAL A 111 0.62 6.25 12.11
N THR A 112 -0.55 6.85 11.95
CA THR A 112 -1.60 6.85 12.97
C THR A 112 -2.11 5.42 13.24
N ALA A 113 -2.33 4.63 12.21
CA ALA A 113 -2.76 3.24 12.35
C ALA A 113 -1.73 2.40 13.11
N VAL A 114 -0.45 2.52 12.78
CA VAL A 114 0.64 1.80 13.47
C VAL A 114 0.75 2.27 14.93
N ALA A 115 0.68 3.56 15.19
CA ALA A 115 0.72 4.11 16.55
C ALA A 115 -0.42 3.56 17.41
N PHE A 116 -1.65 3.53 16.90
CA PHE A 116 -2.79 2.94 17.62
C PHE A 116 -2.61 1.44 17.86
N THR A 117 -2.10 0.71 16.89
CA THR A 117 -1.82 -0.72 17.04
C THR A 117 -0.78 -0.97 18.12
N LEU A 118 0.28 -0.16 18.13
CA LEU A 118 1.34 -0.27 19.13
C LEU A 118 0.83 0.00 20.55
N VAL A 119 0.11 1.10 20.73
CA VAL A 119 -0.43 1.48 22.05
C VAL A 119 -1.38 0.41 22.60
N ARG A 120 -2.23 -0.14 21.76
CA ARG A 120 -3.18 -1.19 22.15
C ARG A 120 -2.54 -2.55 22.38
N GLY A 121 -1.45 -2.85 21.67
CA GLY A 121 -0.71 -4.09 21.85
C GLY A 121 0.10 -4.13 23.15
N VAL A 122 0.37 -2.98 23.76
CA VAL A 122 1.12 -2.85 25.01
C VAL A 122 0.18 -2.78 26.22
N SER A 123 -1.09 -2.43 26.03
CA SER A 123 -2.12 -2.37 27.09
C SER A 123 -2.81 -3.71 27.28
#